data_a68a6ace360d642e7f01a25f9b63e037
#
_entry.id   a68a6ace360d642e7f01a25f9b63e037
#
_cell.length_a   1.000
_cell.length_b   1.000
_cell.length_c   1.000
_cell.angle_alpha   90.00
_cell.angle_beta   90.00
_cell.angle_gamma   90.00
#
_symmetry.space_group_name_H-M   'P 1'
#
loop_
_entity.id
_entity.type
_entity.pdbx_description
1 polymer ?
#
loop_
_entity_poly.entity_id
_entity_poly.type
_entity_poly.pdbx_seq_one_letter_code
_entity_poly.pdbx_strand_id
1 'polypeptide(L)'
;MIKENNKKCVVIGAGISGIGAAIRMRNKGYQVTVFEANSFPGGKLSTETKNGYRFDMGPSVFTFPEYVDELFILSGKSPRNYFNYEHLDPVYQYFFEDGSVLDAFHNKEQFAEGMAAKTIDSKEDIIHYLNKTENIYSLTASVFLHNSLHKIRNYFTKRVAKGLWNFGKIGAFDTMNSANEKAFKDPRLVQIANRYATYNGSSPYLSPGTLNVIPYVEIVKGAFYPKGGMYSITESLVKLAKDIGVQFNFSTP
;
A
#
# COMPACT_ATOMS: atom_id res chain seq x y z
N MET A 1 27.80 -3.29 12.52
CA MET A 1 28.63 -3.10 11.30
C MET A 1 28.21 -4.14 10.26
N ILE A 2 27.97 -3.74 9.00
CA ILE A 2 27.64 -4.64 7.90
C ILE A 2 28.88 -5.47 7.56
N LYS A 3 28.79 -6.80 7.63
CA LYS A 3 29.88 -7.70 7.25
C LYS A 3 30.01 -7.73 5.73
N GLU A 4 31.10 -7.21 5.19
CA GLU A 4 31.34 -7.17 3.74
C GLU A 4 31.67 -8.55 3.19
N ASN A 5 31.15 -8.87 2.01
CA ASN A 5 31.39 -10.15 1.34
C ASN A 5 32.16 -10.00 0.01
N ASN A 6 32.70 -8.81 -0.28
CA ASN A 6 33.42 -8.44 -1.50
C ASN A 6 32.69 -8.71 -2.84
N LYS A 7 31.43 -9.09 -2.82
CA LYS A 7 30.63 -9.28 -4.02
C LYS A 7 29.98 -7.98 -4.46
N LYS A 8 29.95 -7.74 -5.75
CA LYS A 8 29.30 -6.58 -6.35
C LYS A 8 27.84 -6.91 -6.70
N CYS A 9 26.96 -5.92 -6.55
CA CYS A 9 25.58 -5.99 -6.96
C CYS A 9 25.22 -4.71 -7.71
N VAL A 10 24.64 -4.85 -8.89
CA VAL A 10 24.11 -3.75 -9.68
C VAL A 10 22.58 -3.78 -9.58
N VAL A 11 21.99 -2.62 -9.34
CA VAL A 11 20.54 -2.42 -9.35
C VAL A 11 20.23 -1.44 -10.47
N ILE A 12 19.32 -1.81 -11.35
CA ILE A 12 18.86 -0.98 -12.47
C ILE A 12 17.52 -0.34 -12.07
N GLY A 13 17.51 0.99 -12.01
CA GLY A 13 16.37 1.80 -11.61
C GLY A 13 16.37 2.19 -10.13
N ALA A 14 16.29 3.50 -9.85
CA ALA A 14 16.17 4.08 -8.52
C ALA A 14 14.73 4.40 -8.14
N GLY A 15 13.75 3.63 -8.57
CA GLY A 15 12.40 3.63 -8.01
C GLY A 15 12.38 3.04 -6.60
N ILE A 16 11.28 3.17 -5.86
CA ILE A 16 11.16 2.71 -4.46
C ILE A 16 11.59 1.24 -4.31
N SER A 17 11.17 0.36 -5.23
CA SER A 17 11.54 -1.06 -5.20
C SER A 17 13.04 -1.28 -5.41
N GLY A 18 13.67 -0.53 -6.34
CA GLY A 18 15.10 -0.60 -6.58
C GLY A 18 15.92 -0.11 -5.40
N ILE A 19 15.53 1.01 -4.80
CA ILE A 19 16.17 1.54 -3.58
C ILE A 19 16.04 0.54 -2.43
N GLY A 20 14.84 -0.02 -2.21
CA GLY A 20 14.60 -1.05 -1.19
C GLY A 20 15.44 -2.31 -1.41
N ALA A 21 15.57 -2.77 -2.67
CA ALA A 21 16.44 -3.88 -3.02
C ALA A 21 17.92 -3.56 -2.74
N ALA A 22 18.36 -2.36 -3.13
CA ALA A 22 19.75 -1.92 -2.90
C ALA A 22 20.09 -1.89 -1.40
N ILE A 23 19.20 -1.34 -0.55
CA ILE A 23 19.36 -1.33 0.90
C ILE A 23 19.48 -2.77 1.44
N ARG A 24 18.59 -3.69 1.02
CA ARG A 24 18.61 -5.09 1.46
C ARG A 24 19.86 -5.82 1.01
N MET A 25 20.34 -5.58 -0.22
CA MET A 25 21.57 -6.19 -0.71
C MET A 25 22.80 -5.64 0.01
N ARG A 26 22.83 -4.32 0.31
CA ARG A 26 23.91 -3.72 1.08
C ARG A 26 23.98 -4.30 2.50
N ASN A 27 22.85 -4.51 3.15
CA ASN A 27 22.79 -5.15 4.47
C ASN A 27 23.23 -6.62 4.46
N LYS A 28 23.21 -7.28 3.29
CA LYS A 28 23.82 -8.62 3.09
C LYS A 28 25.33 -8.57 2.80
N GLY A 29 25.93 -7.39 2.84
CA GLY A 29 27.38 -7.19 2.68
C GLY A 29 27.85 -6.95 1.25
N TYR A 30 26.94 -6.81 0.27
CA TYR A 30 27.32 -6.53 -1.12
C TYR A 30 27.80 -5.08 -1.28
N GLN A 31 28.75 -4.87 -2.21
CA GLN A 31 29.03 -3.54 -2.74
C GLN A 31 27.96 -3.22 -3.78
N VAL A 32 27.10 -2.24 -3.50
CA VAL A 32 25.91 -1.98 -4.31
C VAL A 32 26.04 -0.67 -5.06
N THR A 33 25.79 -0.73 -6.38
CA THR A 33 25.67 0.44 -7.25
C THR A 33 24.31 0.43 -7.92
N VAL A 34 23.59 1.55 -7.84
CA VAL A 34 22.29 1.78 -8.48
C VAL A 34 22.52 2.67 -9.70
N PHE A 35 21.98 2.28 -10.86
CA PHE A 35 21.95 3.06 -12.09
C PHE A 35 20.51 3.50 -12.35
N GLU A 36 20.32 4.79 -12.64
CA GLU A 36 19.02 5.40 -12.91
C GLU A 36 19.09 6.24 -14.19
N ALA A 37 18.13 6.04 -15.07
CA ALA A 37 18.06 6.76 -16.33
C ALA A 37 17.75 8.26 -16.15
N ASN A 38 16.89 8.59 -15.18
CA ASN A 38 16.55 9.97 -14.85
C ASN A 38 17.64 10.64 -14.02
N SER A 39 17.60 11.98 -13.96
CA SER A 39 18.48 12.79 -13.11
C SER A 39 18.07 12.75 -11.62
N PHE A 40 16.95 12.10 -11.28
CA PHE A 40 16.38 12.04 -9.94
C PHE A 40 15.87 10.63 -9.61
N PRO A 41 15.84 10.23 -8.33
CA PRO A 41 15.31 8.94 -7.87
C PRO A 41 13.79 9.00 -7.68
N GLY A 42 13.17 7.83 -7.41
CA GLY A 42 11.78 7.70 -6.98
C GLY A 42 10.89 7.01 -8.01
N GLY A 43 11.25 7.08 -9.31
CA GLY A 43 10.44 6.50 -10.36
C GLY A 43 9.04 7.14 -10.40
N LYS A 44 7.99 6.35 -10.17
CA LYS A 44 6.61 6.86 -10.10
C LYS A 44 6.32 7.71 -8.85
N LEU A 45 7.10 7.55 -7.78
CA LEU A 45 7.00 8.38 -6.58
C LEU A 45 7.98 9.55 -6.73
N SER A 46 7.56 10.58 -7.44
CA SER A 46 8.34 11.78 -7.76
C SER A 46 7.58 13.05 -7.37
N THR A 47 8.22 14.19 -7.53
CA THR A 47 7.63 15.50 -7.26
C THR A 47 7.96 16.48 -8.40
N GLU A 48 7.08 17.40 -8.65
CA GLU A 48 7.29 18.53 -9.56
C GLU A 48 7.04 19.84 -8.83
N THR A 49 7.89 20.85 -9.09
CA THR A 49 7.65 22.20 -8.61
C THR A 49 7.36 23.11 -9.79
N LYS A 50 6.20 23.75 -9.78
CA LYS A 50 5.77 24.67 -10.85
C LYS A 50 5.20 25.94 -10.24
N ASN A 51 5.69 27.09 -10.68
CA ASN A 51 5.26 28.42 -10.22
C ASN A 51 5.29 28.56 -8.67
N GLY A 52 6.28 27.97 -8.00
CA GLY A 52 6.40 27.99 -6.53
C GLY A 52 5.52 26.98 -5.78
N TYR A 53 4.67 26.22 -6.47
CA TYR A 53 3.86 25.16 -5.90
C TYR A 53 4.51 23.80 -6.14
N ARG A 54 4.54 22.96 -5.11
CA ARG A 54 5.03 21.59 -5.18
C ARG A 54 3.87 20.62 -5.34
N PHE A 55 4.00 19.69 -6.27
CA PHE A 55 3.03 18.63 -6.54
C PHE A 55 3.69 17.27 -6.38
N ASP A 56 3.12 16.42 -5.52
CA ASP A 56 3.49 15.00 -5.50
C ASP A 56 2.93 14.33 -6.75
N MET A 57 3.81 13.66 -7.51
CA MET A 57 3.47 12.97 -8.74
C MET A 57 3.35 11.46 -8.47
N GLY A 58 2.23 10.86 -8.84
CA GLY A 58 2.01 9.42 -8.68
C GLY A 58 1.18 9.03 -7.46
N PRO A 59 1.62 8.07 -6.61
CA PRO A 59 0.80 7.61 -5.49
C PRO A 59 0.53 8.71 -4.47
N SER A 60 -0.72 8.82 -4.03
CA SER A 60 -1.17 9.82 -3.05
C SER A 60 -1.51 9.23 -1.68
N VAL A 61 -1.51 7.90 -1.56
CA VAL A 61 -1.88 7.17 -0.34
C VAL A 61 -0.70 6.34 0.14
N PHE A 62 -0.35 6.49 1.40
CA PHE A 62 0.69 5.71 2.05
C PHE A 62 0.05 4.71 3.03
N THR A 63 0.13 3.44 2.69
CA THR A 63 -0.30 2.31 3.54
C THR A 63 0.89 1.46 3.92
N PHE A 64 0.79 0.68 5.00
CA PHE A 64 1.84 -0.21 5.48
C PHE A 64 3.20 0.50 5.70
N PRO A 65 3.24 1.59 6.48
CA PRO A 65 4.49 2.32 6.73
C PRO A 65 5.57 1.44 7.34
N GLU A 66 5.19 0.35 8.00
CA GLU A 66 6.11 -0.63 8.60
C GLU A 66 7.06 -1.27 7.58
N TYR A 67 6.68 -1.41 6.32
CA TYR A 67 7.59 -1.94 5.29
C TYR A 67 8.68 -0.94 4.89
N VAL A 68 8.41 0.34 5.04
CA VAL A 68 9.43 1.39 4.87
C VAL A 68 10.30 1.45 6.11
N ASP A 69 9.69 1.48 7.30
CA ASP A 69 10.39 1.50 8.59
C ASP A 69 11.35 0.30 8.74
N GLU A 70 10.95 -0.88 8.27
CA GLU A 70 11.77 -2.10 8.29
C GLU A 70 13.14 -1.90 7.62
N LEU A 71 13.22 -1.12 6.53
CA LEU A 71 14.49 -0.90 5.83
C LEU A 71 15.49 -0.13 6.69
N PHE A 72 15.02 0.82 7.49
CA PHE A 72 15.85 1.55 8.46
C PHE A 72 16.29 0.64 9.61
N ILE A 73 15.34 -0.10 10.19
CA ILE A 73 15.60 -1.03 11.30
C ILE A 73 16.62 -2.10 10.88
N LEU A 74 16.45 -2.69 9.68
CA LEU A 74 17.38 -3.65 9.11
C LEU A 74 18.79 -3.08 8.97
N SER A 75 18.89 -1.78 8.73
CA SER A 75 20.16 -1.05 8.58
C SER A 75 20.74 -0.54 9.91
N GLY A 76 20.12 -0.90 11.05
CA GLY A 76 20.54 -0.45 12.38
C GLY A 76 20.28 1.05 12.61
N LYS A 77 19.29 1.62 11.92
CA LYS A 77 18.92 3.02 12.01
C LYS A 77 17.52 3.19 12.58
N SER A 78 17.27 4.31 13.27
CA SER A 78 15.91 4.69 13.68
C SER A 78 15.18 5.37 12.53
N PRO A 79 14.00 4.89 12.10
CA PRO A 79 13.24 5.52 11.02
C PRO A 79 12.93 6.99 11.29
N ARG A 80 12.59 7.32 12.55
CA ARG A 80 12.18 8.69 12.94
C ARG A 80 13.28 9.73 12.85
N ASN A 81 14.55 9.32 12.69
CA ASN A 81 15.67 10.21 12.40
C ASN A 81 15.76 10.58 10.91
N TYR A 82 14.99 9.93 10.05
CA TYR A 82 15.02 10.12 8.60
C TYR A 82 13.72 10.71 8.07
N PHE A 83 12.57 10.18 8.47
CA PHE A 83 11.28 10.72 8.08
C PHE A 83 10.21 10.43 9.13
N ASN A 84 9.16 11.23 9.10
CA ASN A 84 8.00 11.08 9.95
C ASN A 84 6.73 11.08 9.09
N TYR A 85 5.71 10.41 9.58
CA TYR A 85 4.38 10.39 8.97
C TYR A 85 3.33 10.49 10.07
N GLU A 86 2.16 10.91 9.69
CA GLU A 86 1.01 11.00 10.58
C GLU A 86 -0.13 10.17 10.01
N HIS A 87 -0.98 9.74 10.89
CA HIS A 87 -2.21 9.03 10.53
C HIS A 87 -3.23 10.03 10.02
N LEU A 88 -3.89 9.71 8.90
CA LEU A 88 -4.96 10.52 8.37
C LEU A 88 -6.28 10.16 9.04
N ASP A 89 -6.99 11.17 9.54
CA ASP A 89 -8.32 11.01 10.11
C ASP A 89 -9.14 12.30 9.96
N PRO A 90 -10.17 12.34 9.11
CA PRO A 90 -10.62 11.26 8.23
C PRO A 90 -9.61 10.94 7.12
N VAL A 91 -9.61 9.67 6.68
CA VAL A 91 -8.76 9.20 5.57
C VAL A 91 -9.20 9.82 4.25
N TYR A 92 -10.53 9.90 4.03
CA TYR A 92 -11.16 10.49 2.85
C TYR A 92 -12.44 11.21 3.21
N GLN A 93 -12.77 12.20 2.40
CA GLN A 93 -14.09 12.81 2.32
C GLN A 93 -14.65 12.53 0.91
N TYR A 94 -15.87 12.02 0.85
CA TYR A 94 -16.58 11.75 -0.39
C TYR A 94 -17.66 12.76 -0.58
N PHE A 95 -17.63 13.48 -1.67
CA PHE A 95 -18.60 14.49 -2.06
C PHE A 95 -19.51 13.93 -3.16
N PHE A 96 -20.82 13.96 -2.94
CA PHE A 96 -21.81 13.46 -3.88
C PHE A 96 -22.61 14.59 -4.51
N GLU A 97 -23.22 14.33 -5.67
CA GLU A 97 -23.99 15.32 -6.43
C GLU A 97 -25.20 15.85 -5.67
N ASP A 98 -25.78 15.07 -4.75
CA ASP A 98 -26.88 15.47 -3.86
C ASP A 98 -26.44 16.43 -2.74
N GLY A 99 -25.16 16.83 -2.72
CA GLY A 99 -24.56 17.68 -1.70
C GLY A 99 -24.15 16.95 -0.42
N SER A 100 -24.39 15.64 -0.34
CA SER A 100 -23.97 14.86 0.84
C SER A 100 -22.45 14.68 0.87
N VAL A 101 -21.88 14.72 2.08
CA VAL A 101 -20.48 14.49 2.33
C VAL A 101 -20.35 13.35 3.32
N LEU A 102 -19.62 12.30 2.95
CA LEU A 102 -19.33 11.16 3.79
C LEU A 102 -17.84 11.15 4.17
N ASP A 103 -17.55 11.06 5.48
CA ASP A 103 -16.20 11.02 6.02
C ASP A 103 -15.80 9.58 6.31
N ALA A 104 -14.71 9.12 5.69
CA ALA A 104 -14.14 7.80 5.93
C ALA A 104 -13.09 7.88 7.04
N PHE A 105 -13.45 7.55 8.25
CA PHE A 105 -12.54 7.46 9.39
C PHE A 105 -11.73 6.17 9.35
N HIS A 106 -10.53 6.18 9.93
CA HIS A 106 -9.65 5.01 9.95
C HIS A 106 -10.05 3.94 10.96
N ASN A 107 -10.89 4.28 11.92
CA ASN A 107 -11.39 3.32 12.91
C ASN A 107 -12.66 2.64 12.38
N LYS A 108 -12.70 1.31 12.45
CA LYS A 108 -13.83 0.49 11.96
C LYS A 108 -15.18 0.95 12.52
N GLU A 109 -15.22 1.22 13.82
CA GLU A 109 -16.45 1.64 14.52
C GLU A 109 -16.88 3.03 14.08
N GLN A 110 -15.94 3.99 14.07
CA GLN A 110 -16.21 5.37 13.64
C GLN A 110 -16.58 5.44 12.16
N PHE A 111 -15.94 4.65 11.30
CA PHE A 111 -16.32 4.53 9.90
C PHE A 111 -17.76 4.06 9.76
N ALA A 112 -18.12 2.97 10.46
CA ALA A 112 -19.46 2.41 10.37
C ALA A 112 -20.53 3.36 10.93
N GLU A 113 -20.25 4.04 12.04
CA GLU A 113 -21.16 5.05 12.61
C GLU A 113 -21.33 6.25 11.68
N GLY A 114 -20.23 6.78 11.14
CA GLY A 114 -20.27 7.93 10.22
C GLY A 114 -21.02 7.63 8.94
N MET A 115 -20.84 6.43 8.37
CA MET A 115 -21.55 6.00 7.17
C MET A 115 -23.03 5.73 7.46
N ALA A 116 -23.37 5.00 8.52
CA ALA A 116 -24.75 4.69 8.88
C ALA A 116 -25.58 5.93 9.21
N ALA A 117 -24.96 6.96 9.77
CA ALA A 117 -25.64 8.22 10.06
C ALA A 117 -26.10 8.99 8.80
N LYS A 118 -25.52 8.70 7.65
CA LYS A 118 -25.73 9.46 6.40
C LYS A 118 -26.23 8.59 5.23
N THR A 119 -26.41 7.29 5.44
CA THR A 119 -26.84 6.30 4.43
C THR A 119 -28.00 5.46 4.94
N ILE A 120 -28.58 4.62 4.08
CA ILE A 120 -29.68 3.73 4.46
C ILE A 120 -29.24 2.39 5.01
N ASP A 121 -27.92 2.12 4.99
CA ASP A 121 -27.35 0.90 5.55
C ASP A 121 -27.13 1.04 7.06
N SER A 122 -27.34 -0.03 7.80
CA SER A 122 -27.12 -0.05 9.24
C SER A 122 -25.64 -0.12 9.59
N LYS A 123 -25.27 0.30 10.82
CA LYS A 123 -23.93 0.12 11.34
C LYS A 123 -23.49 -1.33 11.28
N GLU A 124 -24.41 -2.26 11.58
CA GLU A 124 -24.17 -3.70 11.59
C GLU A 124 -23.84 -4.23 10.19
N ASP A 125 -24.54 -3.76 9.14
CA ASP A 125 -24.27 -4.14 7.74
C ASP A 125 -22.85 -3.69 7.35
N ILE A 126 -22.48 -2.46 7.70
CA ILE A 126 -21.16 -1.90 7.41
C ILE A 126 -20.03 -2.63 8.17
N ILE A 127 -20.23 -2.91 9.46
CA ILE A 127 -19.29 -3.72 10.25
C ILE A 127 -19.18 -5.13 9.67
N HIS A 128 -20.28 -5.74 9.24
CA HIS A 128 -20.26 -7.05 8.60
C HIS A 128 -19.40 -7.05 7.33
N TYR A 129 -19.56 -6.03 6.48
CA TYR A 129 -18.72 -5.84 5.29
C TYR A 129 -17.23 -5.72 5.66
N LEU A 130 -16.87 -4.87 6.64
CA LEU A 130 -15.49 -4.70 7.07
C LEU A 130 -14.89 -5.98 7.66
N ASN A 131 -15.67 -6.75 8.41
CA ASN A 131 -15.24 -8.07 8.91
C ASN A 131 -15.01 -9.07 7.78
N LYS A 132 -15.81 -9.03 6.72
CA LYS A 132 -15.60 -9.84 5.52
C LYS A 132 -14.30 -9.45 4.82
N THR A 133 -14.01 -8.15 4.67
CA THR A 133 -12.74 -7.66 4.08
C THR A 133 -11.52 -8.08 4.92
N GLU A 134 -11.64 -8.03 6.26
CA GLU A 134 -10.63 -8.53 7.19
C GLU A 134 -10.36 -10.02 7.02
N ASN A 135 -11.43 -10.81 6.85
CA ASN A 135 -11.30 -12.25 6.61
C ASN A 135 -10.60 -12.54 5.28
N ILE A 136 -10.93 -11.80 4.21
CA ILE A 136 -10.22 -11.90 2.93
C ILE A 136 -8.73 -11.61 3.14
N TYR A 137 -8.40 -10.52 3.87
CA TYR A 137 -7.01 -10.17 4.17
C TYR A 137 -6.30 -11.30 4.92
N SER A 138 -6.90 -11.83 5.98
CA SER A 138 -6.29 -12.89 6.81
C SER A 138 -5.96 -14.16 6.03
N LEU A 139 -6.77 -14.47 5.01
CA LEU A 139 -6.59 -15.64 4.15
C LEU A 139 -5.59 -15.39 3.00
N THR A 140 -5.49 -14.16 2.52
CA THR A 140 -4.75 -13.84 1.30
C THR A 140 -3.40 -13.16 1.55
N ALA A 141 -3.26 -12.37 2.61
CA ALA A 141 -2.05 -11.58 2.88
C ALA A 141 -0.79 -12.44 3.00
N SER A 142 -0.88 -13.60 3.66
CA SER A 142 0.25 -14.53 3.80
C SER A 142 0.73 -15.09 2.47
N VAL A 143 -0.15 -15.18 1.47
CA VAL A 143 0.19 -15.70 0.14
C VAL A 143 0.74 -14.57 -0.74
N PHE A 144 0.03 -13.44 -0.80
CA PHE A 144 0.31 -12.39 -1.77
C PHE A 144 1.30 -11.31 -1.26
N LEU A 145 1.37 -11.08 0.06
CA LEU A 145 2.23 -10.05 0.63
C LEU A 145 3.53 -10.60 1.23
N HIS A 146 3.46 -11.78 1.86
CA HIS A 146 4.61 -12.30 2.63
C HIS A 146 5.37 -13.41 1.94
N ASN A 147 4.88 -13.94 0.81
CA ASN A 147 5.52 -15.03 0.10
C ASN A 147 5.71 -14.74 -1.39
N SER A 148 6.79 -15.27 -1.94
CA SER A 148 7.04 -15.21 -3.38
C SER A 148 6.14 -16.21 -4.10
N LEU A 149 5.33 -15.74 -5.04
CA LEU A 149 4.45 -16.56 -5.87
C LEU A 149 5.21 -17.44 -6.89
N HIS A 150 6.50 -17.14 -7.16
CA HIS A 150 7.33 -17.91 -8.09
C HIS A 150 7.87 -19.22 -7.50
N LYS A 151 7.74 -19.43 -6.19
CA LYS A 151 8.21 -20.66 -5.55
C LYS A 151 7.07 -21.62 -5.34
N ILE A 152 7.00 -22.67 -6.17
CA ILE A 152 5.97 -23.73 -6.13
C ILE A 152 5.79 -24.29 -4.71
N ARG A 153 6.87 -24.50 -3.95
CA ARG A 153 6.80 -25.02 -2.58
C ARG A 153 5.96 -24.15 -1.63
N ASN A 154 5.80 -22.83 -1.91
CA ASN A 154 4.99 -21.94 -1.09
C ASN A 154 3.51 -22.25 -1.19
N TYR A 155 3.07 -22.91 -2.26
CA TYR A 155 1.68 -23.35 -2.47
C TYR A 155 1.30 -24.59 -1.64
N PHE A 156 2.29 -25.35 -1.18
CA PHE A 156 2.09 -26.55 -0.36
C PHE A 156 2.12 -26.28 1.16
N THR A 157 1.89 -25.04 1.58
CA THR A 157 1.80 -24.71 3.01
C THR A 157 0.38 -24.89 3.53
N LYS A 158 0.22 -25.24 4.83
CA LYS A 158 -1.11 -25.36 5.47
C LYS A 158 -1.93 -24.06 5.35
N ARG A 159 -1.27 -22.91 5.27
CA ARG A 159 -1.94 -21.59 5.13
C ARG A 159 -2.54 -21.43 3.73
N VAL A 160 -1.82 -21.80 2.69
CA VAL A 160 -2.32 -21.76 1.30
C VAL A 160 -3.42 -22.79 1.10
N ALA A 161 -3.26 -24.02 1.63
CA ALA A 161 -4.31 -25.03 1.59
C ALA A 161 -5.61 -24.53 2.26
N LYS A 162 -5.51 -23.84 3.40
CA LYS A 162 -6.66 -23.20 4.06
C LYS A 162 -7.26 -22.06 3.20
N GLY A 163 -6.44 -21.28 2.52
CA GLY A 163 -6.89 -20.24 1.57
C GLY A 163 -7.65 -20.86 0.39
N LEU A 164 -7.11 -21.91 -0.22
CA LEU A 164 -7.76 -22.62 -1.32
C LEU A 164 -9.08 -23.29 -0.90
N TRP A 165 -9.13 -23.88 0.28
CA TRP A 165 -10.37 -24.47 0.83
C TRP A 165 -11.48 -23.44 1.06
N ASN A 166 -11.11 -22.21 1.37
CA ASN A 166 -12.03 -21.09 1.56
C ASN A 166 -12.19 -20.20 0.32
N PHE A 167 -11.72 -20.63 -0.85
CA PHE A 167 -11.70 -19.82 -2.07
C PHE A 167 -13.09 -19.28 -2.46
N GLY A 168 -14.15 -20.09 -2.27
CA GLY A 168 -15.53 -19.65 -2.48
C GLY A 168 -16.02 -18.58 -1.50
N LYS A 169 -15.42 -18.51 -0.29
CA LYS A 169 -15.82 -17.55 0.76
C LYS A 169 -15.18 -16.17 0.60
N ILE A 170 -14.12 -16.08 -0.21
CA ILE A 170 -13.40 -14.80 -0.44
C ILE A 170 -13.94 -14.01 -1.64
N GLY A 171 -15.07 -14.43 -2.24
CA GLY A 171 -15.68 -13.71 -3.36
C GLY A 171 -14.95 -13.85 -4.69
N ALA A 172 -14.18 -14.94 -4.87
CA ALA A 172 -13.36 -15.16 -6.07
C ALA A 172 -14.17 -15.32 -7.36
N PHE A 173 -15.44 -15.73 -7.26
CA PHE A 173 -16.33 -15.96 -8.41
C PHE A 173 -17.27 -14.79 -8.70
N ASP A 174 -17.39 -13.84 -7.78
CA ASP A 174 -18.16 -12.62 -7.99
C ASP A 174 -17.26 -11.52 -8.56
N THR A 175 -17.86 -10.57 -9.30
CA THR A 175 -17.17 -9.30 -9.53
C THR A 175 -17.18 -8.46 -8.26
N MET A 176 -16.26 -7.51 -8.16
CA MET A 176 -16.19 -6.59 -7.01
C MET A 176 -17.50 -5.82 -6.86
N ASN A 177 -18.05 -5.29 -7.97
CA ASN A 177 -19.34 -4.60 -7.98
C ASN A 177 -20.47 -5.50 -7.45
N SER A 178 -20.61 -6.72 -7.99
CA SER A 178 -21.67 -7.65 -7.56
C SER A 178 -21.54 -8.00 -6.07
N ALA A 179 -20.32 -8.17 -5.56
CA ALA A 179 -20.10 -8.42 -4.14
C ALA A 179 -20.49 -7.22 -3.26
N ASN A 180 -20.27 -5.98 -3.75
CA ASN A 180 -20.59 -4.75 -3.04
C ASN A 180 -22.09 -4.43 -3.09
N GLU A 181 -22.76 -4.67 -4.22
CA GLU A 181 -24.24 -4.57 -4.33
C GLU A 181 -24.96 -5.56 -3.41
N LYS A 182 -24.37 -6.74 -3.16
CA LYS A 182 -24.91 -7.68 -2.17
C LYS A 182 -24.68 -7.24 -0.72
N ALA A 183 -23.68 -6.42 -0.49
CA ALA A 183 -23.29 -5.97 0.85
C ALA A 183 -24.03 -4.71 1.29
N PHE A 184 -24.34 -3.80 0.35
CA PHE A 184 -24.89 -2.49 0.63
C PHE A 184 -26.19 -2.23 -0.16
N LYS A 185 -27.11 -1.51 0.47
CA LYS A 185 -28.37 -1.03 -0.14
C LYS A 185 -28.21 0.38 -0.69
N ASP A 186 -27.37 1.20 -0.03
CA ASP A 186 -27.10 2.57 -0.45
C ASP A 186 -26.10 2.58 -1.62
N PRO A 187 -26.47 3.13 -2.78
CA PRO A 187 -25.59 3.15 -3.96
C PRO A 187 -24.31 3.93 -3.71
N ARG A 188 -24.29 4.89 -2.78
CA ARG A 188 -23.08 5.65 -2.42
C ARG A 188 -22.05 4.76 -1.74
N LEU A 189 -22.47 3.84 -0.86
CA LEU A 189 -21.56 2.86 -0.24
C LEU A 189 -21.04 1.84 -1.26
N VAL A 190 -21.87 1.41 -2.21
CA VAL A 190 -21.44 0.58 -3.33
C VAL A 190 -20.35 1.31 -4.15
N GLN A 191 -20.58 2.60 -4.45
CA GLN A 191 -19.63 3.41 -5.21
C GLN A 191 -18.30 3.60 -4.44
N ILE A 192 -18.36 3.88 -3.14
CA ILE A 192 -17.18 3.98 -2.27
C ILE A 192 -16.39 2.65 -2.28
N ALA A 193 -17.07 1.53 -2.09
CA ALA A 193 -16.45 0.22 -2.11
C ALA A 193 -15.85 -0.13 -3.48
N ASN A 194 -16.53 0.23 -4.58
CA ASN A 194 -16.06 0.01 -5.95
C ASN A 194 -14.83 0.85 -6.31
N ARG A 195 -14.65 2.04 -5.68
CA ARG A 195 -13.46 2.89 -5.88
C ARG A 195 -12.16 2.13 -5.66
N TYR A 196 -12.14 1.17 -4.75
CA TYR A 196 -10.94 0.41 -4.44
C TYR A 196 -10.37 -0.41 -5.60
N ALA A 197 -11.14 -0.66 -6.67
CA ALA A 197 -10.62 -1.26 -7.90
C ALA A 197 -9.52 -0.40 -8.55
N THR A 198 -9.54 0.93 -8.33
CA THR A 198 -8.55 1.87 -8.87
C THR A 198 -7.12 1.61 -8.38
N TYR A 199 -6.93 0.97 -7.22
CA TYR A 199 -5.61 0.59 -6.72
C TYR A 199 -4.83 -0.29 -7.72
N ASN A 200 -5.53 -1.10 -8.50
CA ASN A 200 -4.96 -1.96 -9.53
C ASN A 200 -5.21 -1.43 -10.95
N GLY A 201 -5.74 -0.20 -11.09
CA GLY A 201 -6.12 0.33 -12.40
C GLY A 201 -7.22 -0.49 -13.09
N SER A 202 -8.09 -1.12 -12.31
CA SER A 202 -9.09 -2.08 -12.79
C SER A 202 -10.50 -1.51 -12.71
N SER A 203 -11.42 -2.10 -13.46
CA SER A 203 -12.86 -1.84 -13.36
C SER A 203 -13.49 -2.75 -12.29
N PRO A 204 -14.32 -2.25 -11.36
CA PRO A 204 -15.01 -3.08 -10.36
C PRO A 204 -16.00 -4.06 -10.99
N TYR A 205 -16.44 -3.81 -12.20
CA TYR A 205 -17.35 -4.68 -12.96
C TYR A 205 -16.65 -5.90 -13.57
N LEU A 206 -15.31 -5.85 -13.68
CA LEU A 206 -14.49 -6.92 -14.26
C LEU A 206 -13.55 -7.55 -13.22
N SER A 207 -13.24 -6.82 -12.16
CA SER A 207 -12.31 -7.27 -11.11
C SER A 207 -12.98 -8.28 -10.19
N PRO A 208 -12.24 -9.29 -9.69
CA PRO A 208 -12.78 -10.25 -8.75
C PRO A 208 -13.11 -9.60 -7.39
N GLY A 209 -14.14 -10.10 -6.72
CA GLY A 209 -14.56 -9.63 -5.40
C GLY A 209 -13.50 -9.78 -4.30
N THR A 210 -12.46 -10.57 -4.54
CA THR A 210 -11.28 -10.66 -3.64
C THR A 210 -10.53 -9.33 -3.48
N LEU A 211 -10.67 -8.38 -4.43
CA LEU A 211 -10.09 -7.03 -4.29
C LEU A 211 -10.74 -6.21 -3.17
N ASN A 212 -11.87 -6.66 -2.62
CA ASN A 212 -12.43 -6.11 -1.39
C ASN A 212 -11.53 -6.32 -0.14
N VAL A 213 -10.35 -6.86 -0.32
CA VAL A 213 -9.28 -6.82 0.70
C VAL A 213 -8.76 -5.40 0.94
N ILE A 214 -8.79 -4.53 -0.06
CA ILE A 214 -8.16 -3.20 -0.02
C ILE A 214 -8.84 -2.25 1.00
N PRO A 215 -10.19 -2.20 1.12
CA PRO A 215 -10.85 -1.46 2.20
C PRO A 215 -10.32 -1.77 3.61
N TYR A 216 -10.02 -3.03 3.89
CA TYR A 216 -9.43 -3.41 5.17
C TYR A 216 -8.06 -2.76 5.39
N VAL A 217 -7.23 -2.75 4.36
CA VAL A 217 -5.89 -2.14 4.43
C VAL A 217 -5.99 -0.64 4.70
N GLU A 218 -6.89 0.04 4.02
CA GLU A 218 -6.98 1.49 4.10
C GLU A 218 -7.73 1.97 5.37
N ILE A 219 -8.89 1.36 5.66
CA ILE A 219 -9.75 1.78 6.77
C ILE A 219 -9.25 1.22 8.10
N VAL A 220 -8.84 -0.06 8.14
CA VAL A 220 -8.52 -0.74 9.40
C VAL A 220 -7.03 -0.70 9.72
N LYS A 221 -6.15 -0.90 8.73
CA LYS A 221 -4.69 -0.76 8.91
C LYS A 221 -4.27 0.70 8.89
N GLY A 222 -5.00 1.54 8.20
CA GLY A 222 -4.83 2.97 8.14
C GLY A 222 -4.15 3.48 6.89
N ALA A 223 -4.43 4.74 6.60
CA ALA A 223 -3.71 5.53 5.61
C ALA A 223 -2.94 6.63 6.32
N PHE A 224 -1.76 6.91 5.82
CA PHE A 224 -0.79 7.80 6.42
C PHE A 224 -0.33 8.85 5.41
N TYR A 225 0.18 9.95 5.93
CA TYR A 225 0.79 10.99 5.11
C TYR A 225 2.17 11.35 5.64
N PRO A 226 3.23 11.23 4.84
CA PRO A 226 4.58 11.60 5.24
C PRO A 226 4.70 13.11 5.43
N LYS A 227 5.34 13.55 6.51
CA LYS A 227 5.68 14.97 6.69
C LYS A 227 6.66 15.41 5.60
N GLY A 228 6.27 16.43 4.85
CA GLY A 228 7.01 16.86 3.66
C GLY A 228 6.50 16.29 2.35
N GLY A 229 5.38 15.52 2.34
CA GLY A 229 4.75 14.95 1.16
C GLY A 229 5.24 13.56 0.81
N MET A 230 4.60 12.94 -0.18
CA MET A 230 4.88 11.54 -0.54
C MET A 230 6.32 11.32 -1.00
N TYR A 231 6.94 12.28 -1.67
CA TYR A 231 8.31 12.17 -2.15
C TYR A 231 9.35 12.08 -1.03
N SER A 232 9.02 12.52 0.20
CA SER A 232 9.93 12.41 1.36
C SER A 232 10.29 10.95 1.70
N ILE A 233 9.46 9.98 1.30
CA ILE A 233 9.78 8.55 1.39
C ILE A 233 11.00 8.24 0.51
N THR A 234 10.98 8.72 -0.75
CA THR A 234 12.12 8.53 -1.68
C THR A 234 13.39 9.17 -1.12
N GLU A 235 13.31 10.42 -0.69
CA GLU A 235 14.46 11.17 -0.17
C GLU A 235 15.08 10.49 1.05
N SER A 236 14.24 10.04 1.99
CA SER A 236 14.69 9.36 3.20
C SER A 236 15.33 8.01 2.92
N LEU A 237 14.77 7.22 1.99
CA LEU A 237 15.34 5.93 1.60
C LEU A 237 16.66 6.08 0.82
N VAL A 238 16.77 7.10 -0.05
CA VAL A 238 18.03 7.42 -0.75
C VAL A 238 19.09 7.86 0.26
N LYS A 239 18.72 8.70 1.23
CA LYS A 239 19.62 9.10 2.32
C LYS A 239 20.11 7.87 3.09
N LEU A 240 19.19 7.02 3.52
CA LEU A 240 19.57 5.76 4.20
C LEU A 240 20.53 4.94 3.34
N ALA A 241 20.22 4.73 2.07
CA ALA A 241 21.03 3.93 1.16
C ALA A 241 22.46 4.50 1.04
N LYS A 242 22.59 5.82 0.91
CA LYS A 242 23.90 6.51 0.88
C LYS A 242 24.64 6.36 2.21
N ASP A 243 23.97 6.54 3.34
CA ASP A 243 24.55 6.44 4.69
C ASP A 243 25.13 5.04 4.98
N ILE A 244 24.57 4.00 4.36
CA ILE A 244 25.09 2.63 4.47
C ILE A 244 26.06 2.22 3.34
N GLY A 245 26.39 3.15 2.42
CA GLY A 245 27.42 2.95 1.40
C GLY A 245 26.91 2.41 0.06
N VAL A 246 25.64 2.64 -0.30
CA VAL A 246 25.13 2.41 -1.67
C VAL A 246 25.54 3.58 -2.55
N GLN A 247 26.05 3.27 -3.74
CA GLN A 247 26.41 4.26 -4.76
C GLN A 247 25.25 4.47 -5.76
N PHE A 248 25.05 5.70 -6.23
CA PHE A 248 24.03 6.05 -7.22
C PHE A 248 24.66 6.76 -8.41
N ASN A 249 24.33 6.31 -9.61
CA ASN A 249 24.64 6.94 -10.88
C ASN A 249 23.33 7.31 -11.57
N PHE A 250 23.03 8.58 -11.57
CA PHE A 250 21.88 9.16 -12.25
C PHE A 250 22.21 9.52 -13.72
N SER A 251 21.20 9.80 -14.53
CA SER A 251 21.33 10.14 -15.95
C SER A 251 22.13 9.08 -16.72
N THR A 252 21.91 7.82 -16.35
CA THR A 252 22.58 6.68 -16.96
C THR A 252 21.49 5.73 -17.49
N PRO A 253 21.07 5.88 -18.77
CA PRO A 253 20.02 5.09 -19.40
C PRO A 253 20.44 3.63 -19.68
#